data_edfff4a88be2e5baf1f2ff3b6a926359
#
_entry.id   edfff4a88be2e5baf1f2ff3b6a926359
#
_cell.length_a   1.000
_cell.length_b   1.000
_cell.length_c   1.000
_cell.angle_alpha   90.00
_cell.angle_beta   90.00
_cell.angle_gamma   90.00
#
_symmetry.space_group_name_H-M   'P 1'
#
loop_
_entity.id
_entity.type
_entity.pdbx_description
1 polymer ?
#
loop_
_entity_poly.entity_id
_entity_poly.type
_entity_poly.pdbx_seq_one_letter_code
_entity_poly.pdbx_strand_id
1 'polypeptide(L)' 'MKKTDLRALRDLSIAELETKAKETKEELFNLRFALRTGHLSDFSKVKAARRSYAQIQTAICEKKIVEARHGAA' A
#
# COMPACT_ATOMS: atom_id res chain seq x y z
N MET A 1 -6.36 6.09 -6.03
CA MET A 1 -6.90 6.22 -4.68
C MET A 1 -7.33 7.65 -4.41
N LYS A 2 -8.47 7.84 -3.77
CA LYS A 2 -8.98 9.18 -3.46
C LYS A 2 -8.32 9.73 -2.19
N LYS A 3 -8.40 11.05 -1.99
CA LYS A 3 -7.85 11.69 -0.78
C LYS A 3 -8.41 11.10 0.52
N THR A 4 -9.67 10.69 0.52
CA THR A 4 -10.32 10.06 1.68
C THR A 4 -9.64 8.76 2.07
N ASP A 5 -9.18 7.98 1.09
CA ASP A 5 -8.49 6.71 1.35
C ASP A 5 -7.13 6.95 2.00
N LEU A 6 -6.42 7.99 1.58
CA LEU A 6 -5.15 8.35 2.17
C LEU A 6 -5.31 8.79 3.63
N ARG A 7 -6.37 9.55 3.93
CA ARG A 7 -6.69 9.94 5.30
C ARG A 7 -6.99 8.74 6.17
N ALA A 8 -7.78 7.78 5.64
CA ALA A 8 -8.08 6.55 6.35
C ALA A 8 -6.82 5.77 6.66
N LEU A 9 -5.87 5.72 5.74
CA LEU A 9 -4.58 5.06 5.96
C LEU A 9 -3.77 5.75 7.07
N ARG A 10 -3.83 7.07 7.15
CA ARG A 10 -3.11 7.81 8.19
C ARG A 10 -3.66 7.56 9.58
N ASP A 11 -4.93 7.19 9.70
CA ASP A 11 -5.54 6.89 10.98
C ASP A 11 -5.22 5.49 11.50
N LEU A 12 -4.63 4.63 10.67
CA LEU A 12 -4.26 3.28 11.06
C LEU A 12 -2.92 3.25 11.79
N SER A 13 -2.74 2.28 12.66
CA SER A 13 -1.45 2.05 13.32
C SER A 13 -0.43 1.51 12.32
N ILE A 14 0.86 1.58 12.67
CA ILE A 14 1.93 1.05 11.83
C ILE A 14 1.73 -0.45 11.60
N ALA A 15 1.36 -1.21 12.63
CA ALA A 15 1.12 -2.64 12.50
C ALA A 15 0.01 -2.95 11.49
N GLU A 16 -1.08 -2.19 11.55
CA GLU A 16 -2.20 -2.34 10.62
C GLU A 16 -1.78 -1.98 9.18
N LEU A 17 -0.99 -0.91 9.03
CA LEU A 17 -0.47 -0.50 7.73
C LEU A 17 0.48 -1.55 7.14
N GLU A 18 1.32 -2.14 7.96
CA GLU A 18 2.24 -3.20 7.51
C GLU A 18 1.47 -4.43 7.04
N THR A 19 0.38 -4.80 7.75
CA THR A 19 -0.48 -5.89 7.34
C THR A 19 -1.13 -5.59 6.00
N LYS A 20 -1.67 -4.37 5.82
CA LYS A 20 -2.25 -3.96 4.54
C LYS A 20 -1.22 -3.94 3.42
N ALA A 21 -0.01 -3.50 3.69
CA ALA A 21 1.08 -3.49 2.71
C ALA A 21 1.40 -4.90 2.25
N LYS A 22 1.47 -5.84 3.17
CA LYS A 22 1.73 -7.24 2.87
C LYS A 22 0.62 -7.84 2.01
N GLU A 23 -0.63 -7.62 2.38
CA GLU A 23 -1.79 -8.10 1.62
C GLU A 23 -1.79 -7.51 0.21
N THR A 24 -1.55 -6.20 0.08
CA THR A 24 -1.53 -5.53 -1.21
C THR A 24 -0.37 -6.03 -2.08
N LYS A 25 0.77 -6.30 -1.47
CA LYS A 25 1.93 -6.85 -2.18
C LYS A 25 1.62 -8.23 -2.75
N GLU A 26 0.96 -9.09 -1.97
CA GLU A 26 0.52 -10.40 -2.43
C GLU A 26 -0.47 -10.29 -3.58
N GLU A 27 -1.45 -9.38 -3.46
CA GLU A 27 -2.41 -9.11 -4.51
C GLU A 27 -1.71 -8.65 -5.79
N LEU A 28 -0.75 -7.73 -5.67
CA LEU A 28 0.02 -7.23 -6.80
C LEU A 28 0.80 -8.35 -7.48
N PHE A 29 1.41 -9.23 -6.69
CA PHE A 29 2.12 -10.38 -7.20
C PHE A 29 1.19 -11.31 -8.00
N ASN A 30 0.02 -11.60 -7.44
CA ASN A 30 -0.97 -12.45 -8.10
C ASN A 30 -1.48 -11.83 -9.40
N LEU A 31 -1.72 -10.52 -9.40
CA LEU A 31 -2.16 -9.80 -10.60
C LEU A 31 -1.08 -9.82 -11.69
N ARG A 32 0.17 -9.64 -11.33
CA ARG A 32 1.29 -9.72 -12.27
C ARG A 32 1.44 -11.12 -12.85
N PHE A 33 1.27 -12.12 -12.00
CA PHE A 33 1.33 -13.52 -12.42
C PHE A 33 0.20 -13.82 -13.42
N ALA A 34 -1.03 -13.38 -13.09
CA ALA A 34 -2.18 -13.57 -13.98
C ALA A 34 -1.97 -12.88 -15.32
N LEU A 35 -1.34 -11.70 -15.32
CA LEU A 35 -1.03 -10.97 -16.54
C LEU A 35 -0.03 -11.73 -17.41
N ARG A 36 1.01 -12.31 -16.79
CA ARG A 36 2.03 -13.11 -17.50
C ARG A 36 1.45 -14.35 -18.13
N THR A 37 0.53 -15.01 -17.44
CA THR A 37 -0.07 -16.26 -17.91
C THR A 37 -1.22 -16.02 -18.90
N GLY A 38 -1.57 -14.76 -19.15
CA GLY A 38 -2.63 -14.41 -20.08
C GLY A 38 -4.03 -14.52 -19.50
N HIS A 39 -4.15 -14.77 -18.19
CA HIS A 39 -5.45 -14.86 -17.53
C HIS A 39 -6.03 -13.48 -17.17
N LEU A 40 -5.22 -12.43 -17.24
CA LEU A 40 -5.64 -11.07 -16.96
C LEU A 40 -5.34 -10.20 -18.18
N SER A 41 -6.38 -9.62 -18.78
CA SER A 41 -6.24 -8.73 -19.93
C SER A 41 -6.23 -7.25 -19.54
N ASP A 42 -6.66 -6.93 -18.33
CA ASP A 42 -6.83 -5.55 -17.88
C ASP A 42 -5.64 -5.11 -17.00
N PHE A 43 -4.76 -4.32 -17.59
CA PHE A 43 -3.59 -3.79 -16.90
C PHE A 43 -3.95 -2.73 -15.87
N SER A 44 -5.14 -2.15 -15.93
CA SER A 44 -5.55 -1.10 -14.99
C SER A 44 -5.61 -1.59 -13.55
N LYS A 45 -5.94 -2.87 -13.34
CA LYS A 45 -5.94 -3.48 -12.00
C LYS A 45 -4.54 -3.52 -11.39
N VAL A 46 -3.54 -3.81 -12.22
CA VAL A 46 -2.14 -3.81 -11.77
C VAL A 46 -1.71 -2.40 -11.38
N LYS A 47 -2.05 -1.41 -12.19
CA LYS A 47 -1.75 0.00 -11.89
C LYS A 47 -2.41 0.45 -10.59
N ALA A 48 -3.67 0.10 -10.38
CA ALA A 48 -4.39 0.44 -9.17
C ALA A 48 -3.76 -0.19 -7.93
N ALA A 49 -3.39 -1.47 -8.01
CA ALA A 49 -2.73 -2.17 -6.91
C ALA A 49 -1.36 -1.56 -6.59
N ARG A 50 -0.57 -1.20 -7.60
CA ARG A 50 0.72 -0.54 -7.41
C ARG A 50 0.55 0.80 -6.72
N ARG A 51 -0.45 1.59 -7.13
CA ARG A 51 -0.74 2.88 -6.53
C ARG A 51 -1.13 2.73 -5.07
N SER A 52 -2.00 1.77 -4.76
CA SER A 52 -2.43 1.47 -3.39
C SER A 52 -1.24 1.08 -2.52
N TYR A 53 -0.38 0.21 -3.02
CA TYR A 53 0.82 -0.21 -2.31
C TYR A 53 1.75 0.97 -2.02
N ALA A 54 1.97 1.83 -3.01
CA ALA A 54 2.82 3.01 -2.84
C ALA A 54 2.26 3.96 -1.78
N GLN A 55 0.95 4.16 -1.75
CA GLN A 55 0.32 5.02 -0.75
C GLN A 55 0.42 4.44 0.66
N ILE A 56 0.25 3.12 0.80
CA ILE A 56 0.43 2.44 2.08
C ILE A 56 1.87 2.59 2.57
N GLN A 57 2.84 2.40 1.69
CA GLN A 57 4.26 2.57 2.03
C GLN A 57 4.57 4.01 2.46
N THR A 58 3.98 5.00 1.77
CA THR A 58 4.13 6.40 2.13
C THR A 58 3.57 6.68 3.52
N ALA A 59 2.39 6.15 3.82
CA ALA A 59 1.76 6.32 5.14
C ALA A 59 2.62 5.70 6.25
N ILE A 60 3.17 4.52 6.01
CA ILE A 60 4.08 3.86 6.95
C ILE A 60 5.33 4.73 7.20
N CYS A 61 5.92 5.24 6.13
CA CYS A 61 7.11 6.07 6.20
C CYS A 61 6.85 7.35 7.00
N GLU A 62 5.73 8.02 6.73
CA GLU A 62 5.34 9.22 7.46
C GLU A 62 5.19 8.95 8.97
N LYS A 63 4.54 7.84 9.32
CA LYS A 63 4.36 7.47 10.73
C LYS A 63 5.67 7.14 11.42
N LYS A 64 6.57 6.44 10.74
CA LYS A 64 7.89 6.12 11.29
C LYS A 64 8.71 7.37 11.53
N ILE A 65 8.62 8.35 10.62
CA ILE A 65 9.32 9.62 10.78
C ILE A 65 8.80 10.37 12.01
N VAL A 66 7.46 10.44 12.16
CA VAL A 66 6.85 11.10 13.31
C VAL A 66 7.25 10.43 14.62
N GLU A 67 7.21 9.09 14.67
CA GLU A 67 7.62 8.35 15.87
C GLU A 67 9.10 8.55 16.18
N ALA A 68 9.95 8.59 15.18
CA ALA A 68 11.38 8.83 15.36
C ALA A 68 11.61 10.23 15.94
N ARG A 69 10.86 11.23 15.47
CA ARG A 69 10.95 12.60 16.01
C ARG A 69 10.51 12.65 17.47
N HIS A 70 9.41 11.99 17.80
CA HIS A 70 8.93 11.93 19.18
C HIS A 70 9.88 11.15 20.06
N GLY A 71 10.46 10.06 19.55
CA GLY A 71 11.44 9.28 20.27
C GLY A 71 12.77 10.01 20.47
N ALA A 72 13.14 10.89 19.54
CA ALA A 72 14.36 11.68 19.63
C ALA A 72 14.22 12.88 20.57
N ALA A 73 13.00 13.29 20.82
CA ALA A 73 12.73 14.40 21.73
C ALA A 73 12.80 13.95 23.17
#